data_cf4d3d79b6b2439ec44b9e0b09dc6569
#
_entry.id   cf4d3d79b6b2439ec44b9e0b09dc6569
#
_cell.length_a   1.000
_cell.length_b   1.000
_cell.length_c   1.000
_cell.angle_alpha   90.00
_cell.angle_beta   90.00
_cell.angle_gamma   90.00
#
_symmetry.space_group_name_H-M   'P 1'
#
loop_
_entity.id
_entity.type
_entity.pdbx_description
1 polymer ?
#
loop_
_entity_poly.entity_id
_entity_poly.type
_entity_poly.pdbx_seq_one_letter_code
_entity_poly.pdbx_strand_id
1 'polypeptide(L)'
;MASSEILTFSAPQVQAAQVEAMPSPTLELAYAYYFLNRKDSAQRVGELPWLAVLYGKHKSLVESIKTFWPEDGRGGEFKGDILLVAVCALGYARDADTKRLLEEFGGLPGRVVEYLEWARSETLAYLDRHGKDSHRKDYQGMIECFLMLGEPERGRRFLSSLKRLWKVLEPMWNEEGRAQAERASREFMAKYRETGDVLRALPTHHFTQFEGDSQAIRKSLENNKLLAVPLFFASSGGFNFDFTGAHYIGYGIQSERFFETLSVRVGAAAGRIKAVADPTRLMLLTLIARYDGFDMTVSDFASQLGVTQPTVSGHLKLLKEADLVTLEKRGNKAIYKLNTPALEEAIGEFQALILKK
;
A
#
# COMPACT_ATOMS: atom_id res chain seq x y z
N MET A 1 27.01 -38.63 29.48
CA MET A 1 27.05 -38.30 28.06
C MET A 1 25.69 -38.64 27.48
N ALA A 2 24.82 -37.65 27.36
CA ALA A 2 23.49 -37.80 26.77
C ALA A 2 23.52 -37.15 25.38
N SER A 3 23.31 -37.99 24.38
CA SER A 3 23.26 -37.59 22.98
C SER A 3 22.03 -36.70 22.75
N SER A 4 22.22 -35.48 22.28
CA SER A 4 21.14 -34.61 21.80
C SER A 4 20.67 -35.13 20.44
N GLU A 5 19.53 -35.80 20.41
CA GLU A 5 18.82 -36.06 19.18
C GLU A 5 18.29 -34.72 18.64
N ILE A 6 18.88 -34.27 17.53
CA ILE A 6 18.37 -33.17 16.73
C ILE A 6 17.11 -33.72 16.03
N LEU A 7 15.93 -33.26 16.47
CA LEU A 7 14.68 -33.50 15.79
C LEU A 7 14.72 -32.81 14.42
N THR A 8 15.08 -33.55 13.39
CA THR A 8 14.89 -33.16 12.00
C THR A 8 13.39 -33.24 11.68
N PHE A 9 12.70 -32.11 11.70
CA PHE A 9 11.39 -32.01 11.13
C PHE A 9 11.52 -32.14 9.59
N SER A 10 11.24 -33.34 9.07
CA SER A 10 10.98 -33.50 7.64
C SER A 10 9.69 -32.74 7.32
N ALA A 11 9.80 -31.65 6.57
CA ALA A 11 8.64 -30.96 6.02
C ALA A 11 7.82 -31.98 5.19
N PRO A 12 6.48 -32.02 5.31
CA PRO A 12 5.67 -32.88 4.47
C PRO A 12 5.99 -32.54 3.01
N GLN A 13 6.28 -33.58 2.20
CA GLN A 13 6.47 -33.43 0.76
C GLN A 13 5.14 -33.01 0.14
N VAL A 14 4.91 -31.70 0.06
CA VAL A 14 3.79 -31.12 -0.70
C VAL A 14 4.08 -31.42 -2.18
N GLN A 15 3.16 -32.12 -2.83
CA GLN A 15 3.31 -32.46 -4.23
C GLN A 15 3.50 -31.17 -5.05
N ALA A 16 4.55 -31.12 -5.87
CA ALA A 16 4.97 -29.95 -6.66
C ALA A 16 3.86 -29.42 -7.63
N ALA A 17 2.76 -30.14 -7.80
CA ALA A 17 1.60 -29.79 -8.62
C ALA A 17 0.61 -28.81 -7.95
N GLN A 18 0.81 -28.45 -6.68
CA GLN A 18 -0.14 -27.61 -5.94
C GLN A 18 0.23 -26.13 -5.90
N VAL A 19 1.47 -25.77 -6.25
CA VAL A 19 1.95 -24.39 -6.23
C VAL A 19 2.37 -23.97 -7.64
N GLU A 20 1.81 -22.86 -8.08
CA GLU A 20 2.12 -22.21 -9.36
C GLU A 20 2.48 -20.75 -9.13
N ALA A 21 3.30 -20.16 -10.01
CA ALA A 21 3.52 -18.74 -10.06
C ALA A 21 3.44 -18.25 -11.51
N MET A 22 2.68 -17.18 -11.74
CA MET A 22 2.50 -16.62 -13.08
C MET A 22 2.13 -15.13 -13.03
N PRO A 23 2.49 -14.37 -14.07
CA PRO A 23 2.00 -13.00 -14.23
C PRO A 23 0.49 -12.99 -14.52
N SER A 24 -0.21 -11.94 -14.07
CA SER A 24 -1.65 -11.81 -14.26
C SER A 24 -2.04 -10.35 -14.54
N PRO A 25 -2.31 -9.97 -15.80
CA PRO A 25 -2.73 -8.61 -16.14
C PRO A 25 -4.06 -8.22 -15.49
N THR A 26 -4.94 -9.18 -15.24
CA THR A 26 -6.21 -8.94 -14.53
C THR A 26 -6.00 -8.61 -13.06
N LEU A 27 -5.06 -9.29 -12.38
CA LEU A 27 -4.70 -8.98 -11.01
C LEU A 27 -3.87 -7.69 -10.90
N GLU A 28 -3.09 -7.34 -11.91
CA GLU A 28 -2.44 -6.03 -11.99
C GLU A 28 -3.45 -4.89 -12.04
N LEU A 29 -4.46 -4.99 -12.91
CA LEU A 29 -5.55 -4.02 -12.97
C LEU A 29 -6.32 -3.95 -11.64
N ALA A 30 -6.63 -5.12 -11.07
CA ALA A 30 -7.37 -5.21 -9.82
C ALA A 30 -6.58 -4.62 -8.65
N TYR A 31 -5.28 -4.91 -8.57
CA TYR A 31 -4.40 -4.35 -7.54
C TYR A 31 -4.23 -2.83 -7.69
N ALA A 32 -4.06 -2.34 -8.90
CA ALA A 32 -3.97 -0.90 -9.14
C ALA A 32 -5.26 -0.17 -8.72
N TYR A 33 -6.43 -0.75 -9.02
CA TYR A 33 -7.71 -0.24 -8.56
C TYR A 33 -7.81 -0.25 -7.02
N TYR A 34 -7.49 -1.37 -6.38
CA TYR A 34 -7.40 -1.49 -4.92
C TYR A 34 -6.52 -0.40 -4.32
N PHE A 35 -5.31 -0.27 -4.85
CA PHE A 35 -4.31 0.68 -4.34
C PHE A 35 -4.77 2.13 -4.43
N LEU A 36 -5.44 2.52 -5.52
CA LEU A 36 -6.00 3.87 -5.68
C LEU A 36 -7.09 4.19 -4.67
N ASN A 37 -7.85 3.19 -4.19
CA ASN A 37 -8.89 3.37 -3.17
C ASN A 37 -8.31 3.47 -1.74
N ARG A 38 -7.03 3.19 -1.54
CA ARG A 38 -6.38 3.37 -0.22
C ARG A 38 -6.25 4.85 0.12
N LYS A 39 -6.40 5.18 1.40
CA LYS A 39 -6.28 6.56 1.91
C LYS A 39 -4.89 7.15 1.69
N ASP A 40 -3.85 6.31 1.79
CA ASP A 40 -2.45 6.69 1.66
C ASP A 40 -1.90 6.71 0.22
N SER A 41 -2.72 6.36 -0.79
CA SER A 41 -2.26 6.23 -2.19
C SER A 41 -1.62 7.52 -2.75
N ALA A 42 -2.14 8.70 -2.39
CA ALA A 42 -1.58 9.98 -2.82
C ALA A 42 -0.19 10.27 -2.21
N GLN A 43 0.06 9.79 -1.00
CA GLN A 43 1.34 9.99 -0.30
C GLN A 43 2.45 9.09 -0.88
N ARG A 44 2.06 8.05 -1.60
CA ARG A 44 2.98 7.06 -2.19
C ARG A 44 3.29 7.29 -3.67
N VAL A 45 2.93 8.44 -4.20
CA VAL A 45 3.18 8.82 -5.62
C VAL A 45 4.68 8.75 -5.98
N GLY A 46 5.57 9.06 -5.04
CA GLY A 46 7.03 8.96 -5.24
C GLY A 46 7.57 7.53 -5.30
N GLU A 47 6.83 6.53 -4.81
CA GLU A 47 7.29 5.14 -4.74
C GLU A 47 7.04 4.36 -6.04
N LEU A 48 6.02 4.75 -6.80
CA LEU A 48 5.56 4.01 -7.96
C LEU A 48 5.35 4.94 -9.17
N PRO A 49 6.09 4.73 -10.28
CA PRO A 49 6.02 5.59 -11.46
C PRO A 49 4.61 5.71 -12.05
N TRP A 50 3.82 4.65 -12.04
CA TRP A 50 2.47 4.66 -12.55
C TRP A 50 1.54 5.56 -11.74
N LEU A 51 1.73 5.66 -10.42
CA LEU A 51 1.00 6.62 -9.59
C LEU A 51 1.33 8.06 -9.98
N ALA A 52 2.62 8.36 -10.21
CA ALA A 52 3.03 9.68 -10.66
C ALA A 52 2.37 10.07 -11.99
N VAL A 53 2.24 9.14 -12.93
CA VAL A 53 1.52 9.36 -14.19
C VAL A 53 0.04 9.62 -13.95
N LEU A 54 -0.63 8.81 -13.12
CA LEU A 54 -2.05 8.96 -12.83
C LEU A 54 -2.36 10.27 -12.10
N TYR A 55 -1.67 10.56 -11.01
CA TYR A 55 -1.87 11.78 -10.23
C TYR A 55 -1.43 13.05 -10.97
N GLY A 56 -0.43 12.96 -11.85
CA GLY A 56 0.03 14.07 -12.68
C GLY A 56 -0.89 14.36 -13.88
N LYS A 57 -1.16 13.35 -14.70
CA LYS A 57 -1.82 13.52 -16.02
C LYS A 57 -3.29 13.08 -16.07
N HIS A 58 -3.76 12.26 -15.11
CA HIS A 58 -5.09 11.65 -15.12
C HIS A 58 -5.89 11.91 -13.84
N LYS A 59 -5.78 13.12 -13.26
CA LYS A 59 -6.42 13.50 -11.99
C LYS A 59 -7.93 13.21 -11.95
N SER A 60 -8.65 13.50 -13.04
CA SER A 60 -10.10 13.23 -13.13
C SER A 60 -10.44 11.74 -13.06
N LEU A 61 -9.57 10.86 -13.56
CA LEU A 61 -9.74 9.42 -13.44
C LEU A 61 -9.50 8.98 -12.00
N VAL A 62 -8.42 9.44 -11.37
CA VAL A 62 -8.12 9.14 -9.96
C VAL A 62 -9.28 9.57 -9.08
N GLU A 63 -9.78 10.78 -9.26
CA GLU A 63 -10.93 11.30 -8.50
C GLU A 63 -12.19 10.45 -8.74
N SER A 64 -12.48 10.07 -9.99
CA SER A 64 -13.64 9.23 -10.30
C SER A 64 -13.58 7.85 -9.67
N ILE A 65 -12.37 7.31 -9.42
CA ILE A 65 -12.17 6.04 -8.71
C ILE A 65 -12.32 6.25 -7.21
N LYS A 66 -11.70 7.25 -6.63
CA LYS A 66 -11.74 7.54 -5.19
C LYS A 66 -13.13 7.89 -4.66
N THR A 67 -13.90 8.61 -5.46
CA THR A 67 -15.28 9.04 -5.10
C THR A 67 -16.35 8.08 -5.60
N PHE A 68 -15.97 6.93 -6.16
CA PHE A 68 -16.93 5.97 -6.70
C PHE A 68 -17.83 5.35 -5.63
N TRP A 69 -17.26 4.98 -4.50
CA TRP A 69 -17.95 4.34 -3.41
C TRP A 69 -18.57 5.39 -2.47
N PRO A 70 -19.78 5.15 -1.95
CA PRO A 70 -20.41 6.08 -1.02
C PRO A 70 -19.66 6.12 0.33
N GLU A 71 -19.74 7.27 1.01
CA GLU A 71 -19.12 7.45 2.33
C GLU A 71 -20.01 6.95 3.49
N ASP A 72 -21.19 6.42 3.19
CA ASP A 72 -22.20 5.97 4.15
C ASP A 72 -21.88 4.65 4.89
N GLY A 73 -20.67 4.14 4.71
CA GLY A 73 -20.19 2.92 5.36
C GLY A 73 -20.52 1.62 4.63
N ARG A 74 -21.46 1.62 3.65
CA ARG A 74 -21.78 0.43 2.85
C ARG A 74 -20.56 -0.06 2.09
N GLY A 75 -20.42 -1.38 1.95
CA GLY A 75 -19.29 -2.03 1.29
C GLY A 75 -18.04 -2.17 2.16
N GLY A 76 -17.96 -1.47 3.30
CA GLY A 76 -16.88 -1.61 4.26
C GLY A 76 -15.48 -1.52 3.63
N GLU A 77 -14.60 -2.38 4.05
CA GLU A 77 -13.22 -2.50 3.52
C GLU A 77 -13.18 -3.10 2.12
N PHE A 78 -14.20 -3.87 1.71
CA PHE A 78 -14.26 -4.51 0.38
C PHE A 78 -14.38 -3.53 -0.80
N LYS A 79 -14.68 -2.28 -0.57
CA LYS A 79 -14.75 -1.25 -1.64
C LYS A 79 -13.52 -1.24 -2.54
N GLY A 80 -12.34 -1.36 -1.93
CA GLY A 80 -11.08 -1.50 -2.68
C GLY A 80 -10.87 -2.91 -3.23
N ASP A 81 -11.16 -3.91 -2.42
CA ASP A 81 -10.80 -5.31 -2.68
C ASP A 81 -11.72 -6.04 -3.65
N ILE A 82 -12.94 -5.53 -3.89
CA ILE A 82 -13.98 -6.24 -4.63
C ILE A 82 -13.53 -6.76 -6.00
N LEU A 83 -12.68 -5.99 -6.69
CA LEU A 83 -12.15 -6.41 -7.97
C LEU A 83 -11.11 -7.52 -7.83
N LEU A 84 -10.22 -7.44 -6.83
CA LEU A 84 -9.26 -8.50 -6.50
C LEU A 84 -9.98 -9.79 -6.14
N VAL A 85 -10.98 -9.71 -5.27
CA VAL A 85 -11.83 -10.84 -4.87
C VAL A 85 -12.49 -11.46 -6.09
N ALA A 86 -13.14 -10.67 -6.95
CA ALA A 86 -13.81 -11.16 -8.14
C ALA A 86 -12.84 -11.84 -9.13
N VAL A 87 -11.66 -11.24 -9.36
CA VAL A 87 -10.65 -11.82 -10.28
C VAL A 87 -10.16 -13.17 -9.77
N CYS A 88 -9.84 -13.26 -8.47
CA CYS A 88 -9.38 -14.51 -7.87
C CYS A 88 -10.48 -15.60 -7.88
N ALA A 89 -11.64 -15.25 -7.36
CA ALA A 89 -12.74 -16.17 -7.13
C ALA A 89 -13.37 -16.73 -8.41
N LEU A 90 -13.45 -15.91 -9.44
CA LEU A 90 -14.12 -16.26 -10.71
C LEU A 90 -13.13 -16.79 -11.77
N GLY A 91 -11.87 -16.98 -11.39
CA GLY A 91 -10.87 -17.63 -12.23
C GLY A 91 -10.25 -16.75 -13.32
N TYR A 92 -10.44 -15.42 -13.26
CA TYR A 92 -9.84 -14.49 -14.24
C TYR A 92 -8.35 -14.25 -14.01
N ALA A 93 -7.81 -14.65 -12.87
CA ALA A 93 -6.39 -14.50 -12.54
C ALA A 93 -5.45 -15.16 -13.57
N ARG A 94 -5.93 -16.14 -14.31
CA ARG A 94 -5.17 -16.90 -15.33
C ARG A 94 -5.34 -16.38 -16.76
N ASP A 95 -6.15 -15.36 -16.96
CA ASP A 95 -6.40 -14.81 -18.29
C ASP A 95 -5.15 -14.06 -18.80
N ALA A 96 -4.85 -14.25 -20.07
CA ALA A 96 -3.67 -13.66 -20.73
C ALA A 96 -3.78 -12.12 -20.91
N ASP A 97 -5.02 -11.60 -20.86
CA ASP A 97 -5.34 -10.18 -20.96
C ASP A 97 -6.57 -9.83 -20.10
N THR A 98 -6.95 -8.57 -20.08
CA THR A 98 -8.08 -8.09 -19.26
C THR A 98 -9.44 -8.13 -19.98
N LYS A 99 -9.48 -8.58 -21.23
CA LYS A 99 -10.67 -8.45 -22.08
C LYS A 99 -11.88 -9.20 -21.51
N ARG A 100 -11.71 -10.47 -21.18
CA ARG A 100 -12.79 -11.31 -20.63
C ARG A 100 -13.30 -10.75 -19.31
N LEU A 101 -12.41 -10.30 -18.42
CA LEU A 101 -12.78 -9.65 -17.16
C LEU A 101 -13.64 -8.39 -17.40
N LEU A 102 -13.24 -7.53 -18.32
CA LEU A 102 -13.96 -6.29 -18.62
C LEU A 102 -15.31 -6.55 -19.33
N GLU A 103 -15.41 -7.60 -20.14
CA GLU A 103 -16.67 -8.05 -20.74
C GLU A 103 -17.63 -8.57 -19.65
N GLU A 104 -17.13 -9.38 -18.74
CA GLU A 104 -17.91 -9.94 -17.63
C GLU A 104 -18.47 -8.86 -16.70
N PHE A 105 -17.65 -7.90 -16.31
CA PHE A 105 -18.13 -6.76 -15.52
C PHE A 105 -19.12 -5.87 -16.27
N GLY A 106 -19.10 -5.89 -17.61
CA GLY A 106 -20.13 -5.26 -18.44
C GLY A 106 -21.49 -5.92 -18.31
N GLY A 107 -21.52 -7.23 -18.12
CA GLY A 107 -22.72 -8.04 -17.90
C GLY A 107 -23.21 -8.12 -16.45
N LEU A 108 -22.42 -7.65 -15.49
CA LEU A 108 -22.69 -7.83 -14.06
C LEU A 108 -24.07 -7.34 -13.62
N PRO A 109 -24.61 -6.19 -14.08
CA PRO A 109 -25.95 -5.76 -13.69
C PRO A 109 -27.05 -6.79 -14.00
N GLY A 110 -26.91 -7.56 -15.09
CA GLY A 110 -27.85 -8.63 -15.44
C GLY A 110 -27.63 -9.93 -14.67
N ARG A 111 -26.50 -10.09 -14.02
CA ARG A 111 -26.06 -11.32 -13.36
C ARG A 111 -25.76 -11.17 -11.86
N VAL A 112 -26.19 -10.07 -11.26
CA VAL A 112 -25.88 -9.74 -9.86
C VAL A 112 -26.30 -10.87 -8.90
N VAL A 113 -27.40 -11.56 -9.18
CA VAL A 113 -27.88 -12.68 -8.35
C VAL A 113 -26.86 -13.81 -8.29
N GLU A 114 -26.24 -14.16 -9.41
CA GLU A 114 -25.20 -15.21 -9.48
C GLU A 114 -23.99 -14.85 -8.60
N TYR A 115 -23.58 -13.59 -8.64
CA TYR A 115 -22.48 -13.08 -7.79
C TYR A 115 -22.83 -13.10 -6.31
N LEU A 116 -24.08 -12.78 -5.95
CA LEU A 116 -24.57 -12.83 -4.58
C LEU A 116 -24.65 -14.26 -4.04
N GLU A 117 -25.14 -15.20 -4.86
CA GLU A 117 -25.19 -16.62 -4.52
C GLU A 117 -23.78 -17.18 -4.31
N TRP A 118 -22.85 -16.85 -5.22
CA TRP A 118 -21.45 -17.21 -5.05
C TRP A 118 -20.86 -16.60 -3.75
N ALA A 119 -21.03 -15.30 -3.51
CA ALA A 119 -20.51 -14.63 -2.33
C ALA A 119 -21.04 -15.26 -1.04
N ARG A 120 -22.32 -15.62 -1.01
CA ARG A 120 -22.94 -16.31 0.13
C ARG A 120 -22.34 -17.70 0.35
N SER A 121 -22.19 -18.47 -0.72
CA SER A 121 -21.63 -19.83 -0.66
C SER A 121 -20.19 -19.80 -0.17
N GLU A 122 -19.36 -18.91 -0.72
CA GLU A 122 -17.95 -18.77 -0.31
C GLU A 122 -17.82 -18.28 1.12
N THR A 123 -18.69 -17.35 1.56
CA THR A 123 -18.75 -16.93 2.95
C THR A 123 -18.96 -18.08 3.91
N LEU A 124 -19.93 -18.95 3.62
CA LEU A 124 -20.21 -20.09 4.47
C LEU A 124 -19.02 -21.07 4.50
N ALA A 125 -18.45 -21.36 3.33
CA ALA A 125 -17.28 -22.22 3.22
C ALA A 125 -16.05 -21.64 3.95
N TYR A 126 -15.82 -20.33 3.90
CA TYR A 126 -14.76 -19.67 4.65
C TYR A 126 -14.96 -19.79 6.17
N LEU A 127 -16.19 -19.54 6.66
CA LEU A 127 -16.50 -19.65 8.08
C LEU A 127 -16.36 -21.08 8.61
N ASP A 128 -16.65 -22.07 7.77
CA ASP A 128 -16.43 -23.48 8.11
C ASP A 128 -14.93 -23.82 8.21
N ARG A 129 -14.08 -23.22 7.35
CA ARG A 129 -12.63 -23.44 7.39
C ARG A 129 -11.93 -22.72 8.55
N HIS A 130 -12.36 -21.50 8.89
CA HIS A 130 -11.64 -20.57 9.78
C HIS A 130 -12.36 -20.28 11.11
N GLY A 131 -13.59 -20.74 11.28
CA GLY A 131 -14.40 -20.54 12.51
C GLY A 131 -15.38 -19.35 12.40
N LYS A 132 -16.44 -19.41 13.19
CA LYS A 132 -17.63 -18.55 13.06
C LYS A 132 -17.44 -17.07 13.49
N ASP A 133 -16.38 -16.76 14.21
CA ASP A 133 -16.18 -15.43 14.79
C ASP A 133 -15.23 -14.52 14.00
N SER A 134 -14.51 -15.07 13.02
CA SER A 134 -13.59 -14.32 12.20
C SER A 134 -14.33 -13.65 11.03
N HIS A 135 -14.43 -12.36 10.96
CA HIS A 135 -14.79 -11.58 9.76
C HIS A 135 -16.25 -11.56 9.26
N ARG A 136 -17.24 -11.83 10.12
CA ARG A 136 -18.66 -11.75 9.70
C ARG A 136 -19.06 -10.38 9.11
N LYS A 137 -18.42 -9.30 9.55
CA LYS A 137 -18.66 -7.95 9.02
C LYS A 137 -18.13 -7.77 7.59
N ASP A 138 -17.05 -8.44 7.25
CA ASP A 138 -16.35 -8.27 5.98
C ASP A 138 -17.20 -8.79 4.82
N TYR A 139 -17.86 -9.93 4.98
CA TYR A 139 -18.69 -10.50 3.92
C TYR A 139 -19.96 -9.71 3.61
N GLN A 140 -20.52 -9.04 4.59
CA GLN A 140 -21.62 -8.11 4.32
C GLN A 140 -21.18 -7.00 3.37
N GLY A 141 -19.97 -6.47 3.57
CA GLY A 141 -19.40 -5.46 2.71
C GLY A 141 -19.22 -5.95 1.27
N MET A 142 -18.81 -7.19 1.07
CA MET A 142 -18.71 -7.79 -0.28
C MET A 142 -20.07 -7.88 -0.98
N ILE A 143 -21.09 -8.36 -0.28
CA ILE A 143 -22.47 -8.43 -0.79
C ILE A 143 -22.96 -7.04 -1.17
N GLU A 144 -22.77 -6.06 -0.30
CA GLU A 144 -23.14 -4.67 -0.57
C GLU A 144 -22.43 -4.10 -1.79
N CYS A 145 -21.13 -4.41 -2.00
CA CYS A 145 -20.41 -4.01 -3.19
C CYS A 145 -21.03 -4.61 -4.46
N PHE A 146 -21.34 -5.90 -4.49
CA PHE A 146 -21.98 -6.52 -5.65
C PHE A 146 -23.38 -5.95 -5.91
N LEU A 147 -24.18 -5.72 -4.88
CA LEU A 147 -25.48 -5.06 -5.02
C LEU A 147 -25.34 -3.67 -5.66
N MET A 148 -24.39 -2.86 -5.19
CA MET A 148 -24.12 -1.54 -5.77
C MET A 148 -23.64 -1.62 -7.22
N LEU A 149 -22.77 -2.58 -7.56
CA LEU A 149 -22.29 -2.79 -8.92
C LEU A 149 -23.39 -3.36 -9.83
N GLY A 150 -24.40 -4.02 -9.27
CA GLY A 150 -25.58 -4.50 -9.97
C GLY A 150 -26.52 -3.37 -10.44
N GLU A 151 -26.42 -2.16 -9.88
CA GLU A 151 -27.14 -0.99 -10.36
C GLU A 151 -26.62 -0.61 -11.77
N PRO A 152 -27.48 -0.55 -12.82
CA PRO A 152 -27.01 -0.42 -14.21
C PRO A 152 -26.14 0.80 -14.48
N GLU A 153 -26.44 1.95 -13.88
CA GLU A 153 -25.67 3.17 -14.04
C GLU A 153 -24.32 3.08 -13.33
N ARG A 154 -24.33 2.58 -12.09
CA ARG A 154 -23.13 2.41 -11.28
C ARG A 154 -22.19 1.37 -11.89
N GLY A 155 -22.72 0.23 -12.34
CA GLY A 155 -21.93 -0.79 -13.04
C GLY A 155 -21.26 -0.25 -14.30
N ARG A 156 -21.98 0.57 -15.11
CA ARG A 156 -21.39 1.22 -16.30
C ARG A 156 -20.26 2.20 -15.91
N ARG A 157 -20.44 3.00 -14.87
CA ARG A 157 -19.40 3.92 -14.38
C ARG A 157 -18.18 3.17 -13.89
N PHE A 158 -18.36 2.08 -13.15
CA PHE A 158 -17.29 1.22 -12.68
C PHE A 158 -16.48 0.66 -13.84
N LEU A 159 -17.15 0.01 -14.79
CA LEU A 159 -16.52 -0.55 -15.99
C LEU A 159 -15.77 0.52 -16.81
N SER A 160 -16.36 1.71 -16.96
CA SER A 160 -15.70 2.83 -17.65
C SER A 160 -14.41 3.25 -16.93
N SER A 161 -14.42 3.31 -15.61
CA SER A 161 -13.23 3.63 -14.81
C SER A 161 -12.14 2.56 -14.97
N LEU A 162 -12.49 1.27 -14.95
CA LEU A 162 -11.56 0.17 -15.17
C LEU A 162 -10.93 0.20 -16.56
N LYS A 163 -11.74 0.40 -17.61
CA LYS A 163 -11.23 0.51 -18.99
C LYS A 163 -10.27 1.68 -19.16
N ARG A 164 -10.60 2.83 -18.56
CA ARG A 164 -9.72 4.02 -18.59
C ARG A 164 -8.44 3.80 -17.79
N LEU A 165 -8.53 3.14 -16.64
CA LEU A 165 -7.37 2.81 -15.81
C LEU A 165 -6.44 1.86 -16.57
N TRP A 166 -6.96 0.77 -17.13
CA TRP A 166 -6.14 -0.17 -17.86
C TRP A 166 -5.48 0.48 -19.10
N LYS A 167 -6.20 1.31 -19.83
CA LYS A 167 -5.64 2.04 -20.97
C LYS A 167 -4.39 2.87 -20.61
N VAL A 168 -4.28 3.35 -19.39
CA VAL A 168 -3.09 4.07 -18.90
C VAL A 168 -1.99 3.11 -18.47
N LEU A 169 -2.34 1.97 -17.86
CA LEU A 169 -1.39 1.02 -17.29
C LEU A 169 -0.85 0.00 -18.30
N GLU A 170 -1.66 -0.39 -19.29
CA GLU A 170 -1.33 -1.43 -20.26
C GLU A 170 -0.02 -1.21 -21.02
N PRO A 171 0.34 0.02 -21.47
CA PRO A 171 1.63 0.26 -22.09
C PRO A 171 2.79 -0.10 -21.18
N MET A 172 2.76 0.32 -19.91
CA MET A 172 3.80 0.02 -18.93
C MET A 172 3.90 -1.49 -18.64
N TRP A 173 2.74 -2.15 -18.57
CA TRP A 173 2.67 -3.59 -18.42
C TRP A 173 3.31 -4.33 -19.61
N ASN A 174 3.00 -3.92 -20.83
CA ASN A 174 3.52 -4.56 -22.04
C ASN A 174 5.00 -4.27 -22.29
N GLU A 175 5.49 -3.08 -21.96
CA GLU A 175 6.87 -2.69 -22.15
C GLU A 175 7.83 -3.37 -21.14
N GLU A 176 7.47 -3.36 -19.85
CA GLU A 176 8.35 -3.81 -18.78
C GLU A 176 7.69 -4.85 -17.86
N GLY A 177 6.43 -4.61 -17.47
CA GLY A 177 5.78 -5.30 -16.37
C GLY A 177 5.69 -6.80 -16.58
N ARG A 178 5.24 -7.23 -17.75
CA ARG A 178 5.10 -8.65 -18.10
C ARG A 178 6.44 -9.39 -17.97
N ALA A 179 7.51 -8.87 -18.53
CA ALA A 179 8.83 -9.52 -18.49
C ALA A 179 9.40 -9.60 -17.08
N GLN A 180 9.19 -8.55 -16.25
CA GLN A 180 9.59 -8.54 -14.85
C GLN A 180 8.77 -9.54 -14.02
N ALA A 181 7.46 -9.59 -14.20
CA ALA A 181 6.58 -10.53 -13.52
C ALA A 181 6.87 -11.99 -13.91
N GLU A 182 7.16 -12.27 -15.19
CA GLU A 182 7.59 -13.60 -15.62
C GLU A 182 8.92 -14.02 -14.98
N ARG A 183 9.88 -13.09 -14.86
CA ARG A 183 11.14 -13.35 -14.15
C ARG A 183 10.89 -13.67 -12.68
N ALA A 184 10.13 -12.82 -11.99
CA ALA A 184 9.81 -13.00 -10.58
C ALA A 184 9.03 -14.32 -10.33
N SER A 185 8.15 -14.73 -11.25
CA SER A 185 7.49 -16.03 -11.19
C SER A 185 8.49 -17.19 -11.25
N ARG A 186 9.47 -17.12 -12.16
CA ARG A 186 10.51 -18.15 -12.26
C ARG A 186 11.40 -18.21 -11.02
N GLU A 187 11.78 -17.05 -10.47
CA GLU A 187 12.58 -16.93 -9.25
C GLU A 187 11.83 -17.49 -8.02
N PHE A 188 10.55 -17.14 -7.87
CA PHE A 188 9.70 -17.70 -6.83
C PHE A 188 9.63 -19.23 -6.92
N MET A 189 9.36 -19.77 -8.11
CA MET A 189 9.25 -21.22 -8.30
C MET A 189 10.58 -21.95 -8.11
N ALA A 190 11.71 -21.34 -8.48
CA ALA A 190 13.04 -21.90 -8.21
C ALA A 190 13.29 -22.01 -6.71
N LYS A 191 13.03 -20.93 -5.97
CA LYS A 191 13.22 -20.87 -4.52
C LYS A 191 12.21 -21.76 -3.77
N TYR A 192 10.98 -21.89 -4.27
CA TYR A 192 10.02 -22.84 -3.73
C TYR A 192 10.46 -24.29 -3.89
N ARG A 193 11.01 -24.68 -5.06
CA ARG A 193 11.55 -26.03 -5.28
C ARG A 193 12.74 -26.34 -4.37
N GLU A 194 13.57 -25.34 -4.06
CA GLU A 194 14.72 -25.47 -3.15
C GLU A 194 14.28 -25.60 -1.69
N THR A 195 13.30 -24.79 -1.25
CA THR A 195 12.96 -24.67 0.17
C THR A 195 11.76 -25.50 0.60
N GLY A 196 10.88 -25.87 -0.33
CA GLY A 196 9.58 -26.50 -0.02
C GLY A 196 8.60 -25.58 0.73
N ASP A 197 8.93 -24.28 0.92
CA ASP A 197 8.16 -23.34 1.73
C ASP A 197 7.80 -22.08 0.92
N VAL A 198 6.51 -21.85 0.76
CA VAL A 198 5.96 -20.71 0.02
C VAL A 198 6.42 -19.37 0.60
N LEU A 199 6.43 -19.25 1.93
CA LEU A 199 6.80 -17.99 2.57
C LEU A 199 8.28 -17.69 2.39
N ARG A 200 9.13 -18.71 2.41
CA ARG A 200 10.56 -18.58 2.11
C ARG A 200 10.83 -18.31 0.64
N ALA A 201 9.92 -18.71 -0.25
CA ALA A 201 10.02 -18.40 -1.67
C ALA A 201 9.69 -16.95 -2.01
N LEU A 202 8.88 -16.27 -1.19
CA LEU A 202 8.60 -14.85 -1.33
C LEU A 202 9.88 -14.00 -1.16
N PRO A 203 9.96 -12.83 -1.79
CA PRO A 203 11.01 -11.85 -1.50
C PRO A 203 11.05 -11.51 0.00
N THR A 204 12.23 -11.34 0.57
CA THR A 204 12.45 -11.19 2.02
C THR A 204 11.63 -10.07 2.66
N HIS A 205 11.39 -8.98 1.92
CA HIS A 205 10.59 -7.85 2.41
C HIS A 205 9.09 -8.13 2.53
N HIS A 206 8.58 -9.25 1.96
CA HIS A 206 7.20 -9.70 2.12
C HIS A 206 7.02 -10.70 3.25
N PHE A 207 8.11 -11.31 3.73
CA PHE A 207 8.06 -12.34 4.77
C PHE A 207 7.29 -11.86 6.01
N THR A 208 7.62 -10.66 6.50
CA THR A 208 6.98 -10.07 7.69
C THR A 208 5.50 -9.70 7.47
N GLN A 209 5.10 -9.40 6.24
CA GLN A 209 3.70 -9.06 5.92
C GLN A 209 2.79 -10.28 6.08
N PHE A 210 3.27 -11.47 5.71
CA PHE A 210 2.50 -12.70 5.74
C PHE A 210 2.81 -13.58 6.98
N GLU A 211 3.64 -13.11 7.90
CA GLU A 211 4.03 -13.90 9.08
C GLU A 211 2.81 -14.24 9.96
N GLY A 212 1.88 -13.30 10.17
CA GLY A 212 0.63 -13.51 10.87
C GLY A 212 -0.28 -14.56 10.21
N ASP A 213 -0.21 -14.67 8.88
CA ASP A 213 -1.03 -15.58 8.06
C ASP A 213 -0.34 -16.92 7.79
N SER A 214 0.88 -17.10 8.27
CA SER A 214 1.73 -18.26 7.92
C SER A 214 1.07 -19.60 8.21
N GLN A 215 0.38 -19.73 9.33
CA GLN A 215 -0.32 -20.95 9.69
C GLN A 215 -1.56 -21.18 8.82
N ALA A 216 -2.31 -20.14 8.51
CA ALA A 216 -3.49 -20.20 7.63
C ALA A 216 -3.08 -20.58 6.21
N ILE A 217 -2.00 -19.99 5.68
CA ILE A 217 -1.45 -20.31 4.35
C ILE A 217 -1.03 -21.78 4.30
N ARG A 218 -0.29 -22.28 5.29
CA ARG A 218 0.15 -23.69 5.33
C ARG A 218 -1.03 -24.66 5.40
N LYS A 219 -2.03 -24.35 6.24
CA LYS A 219 -3.25 -25.15 6.37
C LYS A 219 -4.06 -25.14 5.07
N SER A 220 -4.16 -24.01 4.40
CA SER A 220 -4.84 -23.90 3.12
C SER A 220 -4.17 -24.75 2.04
N LEU A 221 -2.85 -24.84 2.02
CA LEU A 221 -2.08 -25.65 1.06
C LEU A 221 -2.31 -27.17 1.19
N GLU A 222 -2.80 -27.65 2.32
CA GLU A 222 -3.16 -29.06 2.48
C GLU A 222 -4.32 -29.48 1.56
N ASN A 223 -5.21 -28.53 1.25
CA ASN A 223 -6.46 -28.80 0.52
C ASN A 223 -6.64 -27.98 -0.75
N ASN A 224 -5.87 -26.90 -0.94
CA ASN A 224 -6.04 -25.94 -2.02
C ASN A 224 -4.80 -25.86 -2.92
N LYS A 225 -5.02 -25.48 -4.17
CA LYS A 225 -3.95 -25.04 -5.06
C LYS A 225 -3.56 -23.61 -4.70
N LEU A 226 -2.26 -23.30 -4.70
CA LEU A 226 -1.75 -21.96 -4.51
C LEU A 226 -1.31 -21.35 -5.84
N LEU A 227 -1.78 -20.13 -6.08
CA LEU A 227 -1.29 -19.27 -7.15
C LEU A 227 -0.57 -18.06 -6.56
N ALA A 228 0.74 -18.01 -6.77
CA ALA A 228 1.56 -16.85 -6.43
C ALA A 228 1.63 -15.90 -7.64
N VAL A 229 1.31 -14.62 -7.43
CA VAL A 229 1.25 -13.63 -8.50
C VAL A 229 2.19 -12.47 -8.18
N PRO A 230 3.30 -12.35 -8.90
CA PRO A 230 4.14 -11.15 -8.81
C PRO A 230 3.40 -9.95 -9.39
N LEU A 231 3.38 -8.84 -8.66
CA LEU A 231 2.66 -7.62 -9.00
C LEU A 231 3.66 -6.51 -9.38
N PHE A 232 3.68 -6.14 -10.64
CA PHE A 232 4.52 -5.07 -11.16
C PHE A 232 4.07 -3.69 -10.65
N PHE A 233 2.76 -3.47 -10.50
CA PHE A 233 2.23 -2.22 -9.96
C PHE A 233 2.26 -2.14 -8.43
N ALA A 234 2.91 -3.09 -7.76
CA ALA A 234 3.13 -3.07 -6.32
C ALA A 234 4.63 -2.97 -5.98
N SER A 235 4.98 -2.09 -5.03
CA SER A 235 6.35 -1.97 -4.53
C SER A 235 6.66 -3.05 -3.49
N SER A 236 6.00 -3.01 -2.35
CA SER A 236 6.20 -3.91 -1.21
C SER A 236 4.89 -4.44 -0.63
N GLY A 237 3.77 -4.16 -1.27
CA GLY A 237 2.46 -4.61 -0.85
C GLY A 237 2.03 -5.88 -1.57
N GLY A 238 0.91 -6.42 -1.15
CA GLY A 238 0.33 -7.60 -1.75
C GLY A 238 -1.05 -7.89 -1.19
N PHE A 239 -1.56 -9.06 -1.50
CA PHE A 239 -2.80 -9.58 -0.97
C PHE A 239 -2.69 -11.08 -0.70
N ASN A 240 -3.58 -11.57 0.14
CA ASN A 240 -3.68 -12.95 0.51
C ASN A 240 -5.16 -13.34 0.58
N PHE A 241 -5.63 -14.21 -0.31
CA PHE A 241 -7.02 -14.67 -0.35
C PHE A 241 -7.11 -16.19 -0.40
N ASP A 242 -7.93 -16.74 0.49
CA ASP A 242 -8.24 -18.16 0.56
C ASP A 242 -9.68 -18.40 0.14
N PHE A 243 -9.86 -19.00 -1.02
CA PHE A 243 -11.15 -19.42 -1.56
C PHE A 243 -11.27 -20.94 -1.62
N THR A 244 -12.47 -21.45 -1.81
CA THR A 244 -12.70 -22.87 -1.99
C THR A 244 -11.92 -23.39 -3.21
N GLY A 245 -10.96 -24.26 -2.96
CA GLY A 245 -10.13 -24.90 -3.99
C GLY A 245 -8.94 -24.10 -4.51
N ALA A 246 -8.76 -22.84 -4.08
CA ALA A 246 -7.63 -22.03 -4.52
C ALA A 246 -7.20 -20.99 -3.47
N HIS A 247 -5.90 -20.88 -3.26
CA HIS A 247 -5.28 -19.85 -2.46
C HIS A 247 -4.45 -18.93 -3.34
N TYR A 248 -4.63 -17.62 -3.20
CA TYR A 248 -3.95 -16.60 -4.01
C TYR A 248 -3.05 -15.73 -3.13
N ILE A 249 -1.80 -15.59 -3.52
CA ILE A 249 -0.84 -14.66 -2.91
C ILE A 249 -0.33 -13.72 -3.99
N GLY A 250 -0.68 -12.43 -3.87
CA GLY A 250 -0.06 -11.37 -4.66
C GLY A 250 1.10 -10.75 -3.89
N TYR A 251 2.23 -10.49 -4.55
CA TYR A 251 3.39 -9.85 -3.95
C TYR A 251 4.05 -8.85 -4.90
N GLY A 252 4.42 -7.67 -4.39
CA GLY A 252 5.04 -6.61 -5.16
C GLY A 252 6.47 -6.95 -5.56
N ILE A 253 6.88 -6.54 -6.76
CA ILE A 253 8.22 -6.80 -7.30
C ILE A 253 9.07 -5.54 -7.49
N GLN A 254 8.57 -4.36 -7.09
CA GLN A 254 9.30 -3.08 -7.20
C GLN A 254 10.00 -2.70 -5.87
N SER A 255 10.52 -3.69 -5.15
CA SER A 255 11.09 -3.51 -3.79
C SER A 255 12.32 -2.61 -3.75
N GLU A 256 13.19 -2.64 -4.76
CA GLU A 256 14.38 -1.78 -4.80
C GLU A 256 13.97 -0.31 -4.78
N ARG A 257 13.00 0.08 -5.61
CA ARG A 257 12.46 1.44 -5.65
C ARG A 257 11.79 1.84 -4.33
N PHE A 258 11.13 0.89 -3.66
CA PHE A 258 10.57 1.14 -2.34
C PHE A 258 11.66 1.50 -1.33
N PHE A 259 12.74 0.72 -1.26
CA PHE A 259 13.85 0.97 -0.33
C PHE A 259 14.61 2.25 -0.66
N GLU A 260 14.82 2.57 -1.94
CA GLU A 260 15.41 3.84 -2.37
C GLU A 260 14.56 5.02 -1.91
N THR A 261 13.27 5.00 -2.20
CA THR A 261 12.34 6.06 -1.79
C THR A 261 12.23 6.16 -0.26
N LEU A 262 12.16 5.02 0.42
CA LEU A 262 12.14 4.98 1.89
C LEU A 262 13.43 5.58 2.46
N SER A 263 14.59 5.27 1.90
CA SER A 263 15.88 5.81 2.33
C SER A 263 15.93 7.34 2.20
N VAL A 264 15.44 7.88 1.08
CA VAL A 264 15.35 9.34 0.86
C VAL A 264 14.41 9.99 1.89
N ARG A 265 13.22 9.41 2.11
CA ARG A 265 12.25 9.92 3.11
C ARG A 265 12.80 9.85 4.53
N VAL A 266 13.41 8.73 4.90
CA VAL A 266 14.07 8.58 6.23
C VAL A 266 15.18 9.60 6.40
N GLY A 267 16.00 9.83 5.36
CA GLY A 267 17.05 10.85 5.39
C GLY A 267 16.52 12.26 5.59
N ALA A 268 15.44 12.64 4.90
CA ALA A 268 14.78 13.94 5.03
C ALA A 268 14.17 14.12 6.43
N ALA A 269 13.43 13.13 6.94
CA ALA A 269 12.84 13.16 8.27
C ALA A 269 13.92 13.22 9.36
N ALA A 270 14.98 12.44 9.25
CA ALA A 270 16.11 12.46 10.17
C ALA A 270 16.83 13.82 10.19
N GLY A 271 16.97 14.47 9.02
CA GLY A 271 17.53 15.82 8.91
C GLY A 271 16.71 16.86 9.67
N ARG A 272 15.38 16.86 9.49
CA ARG A 272 14.46 17.76 10.21
C ARG A 272 14.47 17.50 11.72
N ILE A 273 14.43 16.22 12.15
CA ILE A 273 14.53 15.88 13.58
C ILE A 273 15.86 16.33 14.18
N LYS A 274 16.97 16.08 13.48
CA LYS A 274 18.30 16.53 13.92
C LYS A 274 18.35 18.05 14.07
N ALA A 275 17.67 18.81 13.23
CA ALA A 275 17.58 20.25 13.35
C ALA A 275 16.86 20.71 14.64
N VAL A 276 15.89 19.94 15.13
CA VAL A 276 15.11 20.24 16.36
C VAL A 276 15.73 19.64 17.62
N ALA A 277 16.52 18.59 17.52
CA ALA A 277 17.01 17.81 18.67
C ALA A 277 17.99 18.55 19.61
N ASP A 278 18.44 19.74 19.25
CA ASP A 278 19.25 20.61 20.11
C ASP A 278 18.34 21.43 21.04
N PRO A 279 18.59 21.48 22.37
CA PRO A 279 17.73 22.20 23.30
C PRO A 279 17.60 23.69 23.00
N THR A 280 18.66 24.34 22.52
CA THR A 280 18.65 25.78 22.19
C THR A 280 17.77 26.04 20.96
N ARG A 281 17.83 25.15 19.93
CA ARG A 281 16.99 25.28 18.76
C ARG A 281 15.50 25.01 19.07
N LEU A 282 15.22 24.01 19.91
CA LEU A 282 13.86 23.77 20.38
C LEU A 282 13.31 24.95 21.18
N MET A 283 14.13 25.55 22.04
CA MET A 283 13.76 26.76 22.77
C MET A 283 13.50 27.94 21.83
N LEU A 284 14.34 28.13 20.79
CA LEU A 284 14.12 29.17 19.77
C LEU A 284 12.78 28.97 19.03
N LEU A 285 12.47 27.75 18.59
CA LEU A 285 11.17 27.45 17.96
C LEU A 285 10.02 27.76 18.93
N THR A 286 10.16 27.40 20.21
CA THR A 286 9.16 27.69 21.24
C THR A 286 8.95 29.18 21.42
N LEU A 287 10.02 29.97 21.46
CA LEU A 287 9.96 31.45 21.61
C LEU A 287 9.33 32.08 20.36
N ILE A 288 9.74 31.67 19.16
CA ILE A 288 9.17 32.15 17.90
C ILE A 288 7.65 31.86 17.85
N ALA A 289 7.20 30.65 18.24
CA ALA A 289 5.79 30.31 18.30
C ALA A 289 5.01 31.11 19.35
N ARG A 290 5.59 31.32 20.53
CA ARG A 290 4.93 32.06 21.62
C ARG A 290 4.83 33.57 21.40
N TYR A 291 5.80 34.12 20.71
CA TYR A 291 5.88 35.55 20.42
C TYR A 291 5.57 35.86 18.96
N ASP A 292 4.75 35.01 18.32
CA ASP A 292 4.22 35.30 16.98
C ASP A 292 3.41 36.62 17.04
N GLY A 293 3.76 37.55 16.15
CA GLY A 293 3.22 38.93 16.21
C GLY A 293 4.09 39.96 16.91
N PHE A 294 5.12 39.56 17.66
CA PHE A 294 6.15 40.43 18.13
C PHE A 294 7.37 40.35 17.21
N ASP A 295 7.86 41.51 16.74
CA ASP A 295 9.02 41.58 15.84
C ASP A 295 10.34 41.31 16.59
N MET A 296 10.49 40.10 17.15
CA MET A 296 11.69 39.69 17.87
C MET A 296 12.89 39.56 16.93
N THR A 297 13.98 40.17 17.32
CA THR A 297 15.24 40.13 16.59
C THR A 297 16.19 39.06 17.16
N VAL A 298 17.27 38.76 16.42
CA VAL A 298 18.33 37.86 16.90
C VAL A 298 18.90 38.31 18.24
N SER A 299 18.99 39.64 18.46
CA SER A 299 19.43 40.23 19.72
C SER A 299 18.48 39.92 20.88
N ASP A 300 17.17 40.00 20.64
CA ASP A 300 16.14 39.72 21.64
C ASP A 300 16.19 38.24 22.06
N PHE A 301 16.30 37.31 21.10
CA PHE A 301 16.48 35.91 21.41
C PHE A 301 17.77 35.61 22.16
N ALA A 302 18.89 36.27 21.79
CA ALA A 302 20.17 36.12 22.47
C ALA A 302 20.08 36.55 23.93
N SER A 303 19.44 37.69 24.20
CA SER A 303 19.19 38.20 25.53
C SER A 303 18.34 37.26 26.37
N GLN A 304 17.23 36.72 25.80
CA GLN A 304 16.35 35.82 26.54
C GLN A 304 16.97 34.45 26.84
N LEU A 305 17.84 33.97 25.95
CA LEU A 305 18.48 32.65 26.10
C LEU A 305 19.81 32.73 26.89
N GLY A 306 20.31 33.94 27.17
CA GLY A 306 21.59 34.10 27.83
C GLY A 306 22.80 33.65 27.02
N VAL A 307 22.70 33.70 25.68
CA VAL A 307 23.74 33.27 24.72
C VAL A 307 24.14 34.43 23.80
N THR A 308 25.23 34.26 23.04
CA THR A 308 25.68 35.30 22.10
C THR A 308 24.81 35.38 20.83
N GLN A 309 24.72 36.56 20.22
CA GLN A 309 24.01 36.75 18.94
C GLN A 309 24.55 35.83 17.79
N PRO A 310 25.88 35.64 17.64
CA PRO A 310 26.40 34.70 16.66
C PRO A 310 25.91 33.26 16.88
N THR A 311 25.78 32.81 18.15
CA THR A 311 25.25 31.51 18.50
C THR A 311 23.78 31.35 18.05
N VAL A 312 22.94 32.35 18.38
CA VAL A 312 21.53 32.36 17.95
C VAL A 312 21.41 32.38 16.41
N SER A 313 22.22 33.23 15.75
CA SER A 313 22.24 33.28 14.28
C SER A 313 22.59 31.94 13.64
N GLY A 314 23.56 31.22 14.23
CA GLY A 314 23.95 29.89 13.79
C GLY A 314 22.79 28.87 13.92
N HIS A 315 22.09 28.87 15.05
CA HIS A 315 20.93 28.00 15.27
C HIS A 315 19.76 28.34 14.35
N LEU A 316 19.45 29.64 14.18
CA LEU A 316 18.38 30.09 13.27
C LEU A 316 18.68 29.76 11.80
N LYS A 317 19.95 29.80 11.39
CA LYS A 317 20.39 29.36 10.07
C LYS A 317 20.09 27.87 9.84
N LEU A 318 20.44 27.00 10.80
CA LEU A 318 20.18 25.58 10.73
C LEU A 318 18.66 25.28 10.71
N LEU A 319 17.86 25.97 11.49
CA LEU A 319 16.40 25.85 11.47
C LEU A 319 15.81 26.30 10.13
N LYS A 320 16.37 27.35 9.52
CA LYS A 320 15.97 27.82 8.20
C LYS A 320 16.36 26.84 7.09
N GLU A 321 17.56 26.27 7.15
CA GLU A 321 18.03 25.24 6.22
C GLU A 321 17.16 23.96 6.28
N ALA A 322 16.59 23.67 7.44
CA ALA A 322 15.62 22.59 7.65
C ALA A 322 14.17 22.98 7.32
N ASP A 323 13.94 24.19 6.79
CA ASP A 323 12.63 24.77 6.44
C ASP A 323 11.64 24.88 7.62
N LEU A 324 12.14 24.89 8.86
CA LEU A 324 11.30 24.97 10.06
C LEU A 324 10.98 26.41 10.46
N VAL A 325 11.78 27.39 9.96
CA VAL A 325 11.51 28.82 10.10
C VAL A 325 11.72 29.55 8.79
N THR A 326 10.96 30.62 8.60
CA THR A 326 11.12 31.58 7.50
C THR A 326 11.75 32.87 7.98
N LEU A 327 12.38 33.60 7.08
CA LEU A 327 13.00 34.91 7.37
C LEU A 327 12.25 36.00 6.61
N GLU A 328 11.70 36.96 7.34
CA GLU A 328 11.08 38.16 6.80
C GLU A 328 11.98 39.39 7.13
N LYS A 329 12.23 40.24 6.15
CA LYS A 329 12.92 41.52 6.36
C LYS A 329 11.91 42.64 6.57
N ARG A 330 11.95 43.30 7.69
CA ARG A 330 11.16 44.50 8.00
C ARG A 330 12.09 45.68 8.27
N GLY A 331 12.30 46.50 7.25
CA GLY A 331 13.33 47.55 7.30
C GLY A 331 14.72 46.95 7.50
N ASN A 332 15.42 47.36 8.55
CA ASN A 332 16.75 46.84 8.91
C ASN A 332 16.69 45.61 9.84
N LYS A 333 15.50 45.14 10.20
CA LYS A 333 15.33 43.98 11.11
C LYS A 333 15.12 42.68 10.33
N ALA A 334 15.76 41.63 10.78
CA ALA A 334 15.55 40.27 10.35
C ALA A 334 14.61 39.57 11.35
N ILE A 335 13.41 39.26 10.94
CA ILE A 335 12.36 38.62 11.76
C ILE A 335 12.20 37.18 11.32
N TYR A 336 12.29 36.28 12.27
CA TYR A 336 12.08 34.83 12.02
C TYR A 336 10.67 34.44 12.43
N LYS A 337 9.99 33.69 11.56
CA LYS A 337 8.65 33.13 11.79
C LYS A 337 8.67 31.63 11.70
N LEU A 338 7.81 30.98 12.45
CA LEU A 338 7.62 29.52 12.37
C LEU A 338 7.00 29.14 11.02
N ASN A 339 7.55 28.14 10.36
CA ASN A 339 6.95 27.49 9.22
C ASN A 339 6.05 26.34 9.72
N THR A 340 4.87 26.69 10.24
CA THR A 340 3.93 25.72 10.85
C THR A 340 3.58 24.58 9.90
N PRO A 341 3.26 24.81 8.60
CA PRO A 341 2.97 23.72 7.68
C PRO A 341 4.11 22.72 7.53
N ALA A 342 5.36 23.20 7.42
CA ALA A 342 6.53 22.34 7.29
C ALA A 342 6.83 21.56 8.59
N LEU A 343 6.55 22.15 9.76
CA LEU A 343 6.68 21.46 11.04
C LEU A 343 5.64 20.36 11.19
N GLU A 344 4.38 20.63 10.87
CA GLU A 344 3.30 19.64 10.88
C GLU A 344 3.58 18.50 9.92
N GLU A 345 4.05 18.80 8.70
CA GLU A 345 4.47 17.81 7.73
C GLU A 345 5.60 16.92 8.28
N ALA A 346 6.63 17.53 8.91
CA ALA A 346 7.76 16.79 9.46
C ALA A 346 7.34 15.82 10.59
N ILE A 347 6.44 16.26 11.46
CA ILE A 347 5.89 15.44 12.55
C ILE A 347 5.04 14.31 11.96
N GLY A 348 4.17 14.62 11.02
CA GLY A 348 3.31 13.63 10.34
C GLY A 348 4.12 12.58 9.59
N GLU A 349 5.17 12.98 8.89
CA GLU A 349 6.07 12.06 8.19
C GLU A 349 6.84 11.15 9.15
N PHE A 350 7.38 11.69 10.25
CA PHE A 350 8.02 10.89 11.29
C PHE A 350 7.07 9.87 11.91
N GLN A 351 5.85 10.30 12.23
CA GLN A 351 4.80 9.37 12.72
C GLN A 351 4.48 8.28 11.70
N ALA A 352 4.34 8.63 10.43
CA ALA A 352 4.04 7.67 9.37
C ALA A 352 5.17 6.66 9.12
N LEU A 353 6.43 7.05 9.36
CA LEU A 353 7.59 6.16 9.19
C LEU A 353 7.73 5.14 10.34
N ILE A 354 7.33 5.51 11.57
CA ILE A 354 7.62 4.71 12.77
C ILE A 354 6.37 4.06 13.36
N LEU A 355 5.24 4.77 13.34
CA LEU A 355 4.00 4.26 13.91
C LEU A 355 3.18 3.58 12.81
N LYS A 356 3.13 2.24 12.85
CA LYS A 356 2.15 1.48 12.07
C LYS A 356 0.74 1.89 12.57
N LYS A 357 0.04 2.68 11.77
CA LYS A 357 -1.41 2.88 11.94
C LYS A 357 -2.17 2.02 10.95
#